data_d81710a12db9dc8ee62d6cc7a44f97b4
#
_entry.id   d81710a12db9dc8ee62d6cc7a44f97b4
#
_cell.length_a   1.000
_cell.length_b   1.000
_cell.length_c   1.000
_cell.angle_alpha   90.00
_cell.angle_beta   90.00
_cell.angle_gamma   90.00
#
_symmetry.space_group_name_H-M   'P 1'
#
loop_
_entity.id
_entity.type
_entity.pdbx_description
1 polymer ?
#
loop_
_entity_poly.entity_id
_entity_poly.type
_entity_poly.pdbx_seq_one_letter_code
_entity_poly.pdbx_strand_id
1 'polypeptide(L)'
;MSKTTNKGGQSIGDALKSWFTIAVIILSFLIALLVYLKIMGNPINFEGGADLIKNKVPSDKWHPLPGNYLAMVYKGGLIVPLLMTVLLVLFTFSIERGITIARASGKGKLNVFVKNLQNYLANDKIEDAIAACDKQKGSLANVMKAGLLRYRTLQKDATLSKDQKILALQKEFEEATALELPMLSRNLVILSTIASISVLIGLLGTVLGMIRAFGALAQAGAPDALALATGISEALINTAFGITGSLLGIVMYNFYSTQIDSFTYKIDEAGFSLVQSFAAQEK
;
A
#
# COMPACT_ATOMS: atom_id res chain seq x y z
N MET A 1 -29.32 31.31 18.95
CA MET A 1 -28.45 30.85 20.06
C MET A 1 -28.44 29.35 20.09
N SER A 2 -27.34 28.79 20.45
CA SER A 2 -27.00 27.36 20.57
C SER A 2 -26.52 26.70 19.28
N LYS A 3 -25.20 26.84 19.05
CA LYS A 3 -24.40 25.98 18.18
C LYS A 3 -24.22 24.62 18.87
N THR A 4 -24.98 23.63 18.50
CA THR A 4 -24.63 22.24 18.77
C THR A 4 -23.59 21.83 17.74
N THR A 5 -22.32 21.87 18.12
CA THR A 5 -21.22 21.21 17.42
C THR A 5 -21.47 19.73 17.42
N ASN A 6 -21.98 19.23 16.31
CA ASN A 6 -22.06 17.79 16.02
C ASN A 6 -20.61 17.30 15.84
N LYS A 7 -20.01 16.75 16.91
CA LYS A 7 -18.78 15.96 16.83
C LYS A 7 -19.13 14.74 16.03
N GLY A 8 -18.82 14.77 14.73
CA GLY A 8 -19.00 13.66 13.82
C GLY A 8 -18.40 12.40 14.42
N GLY A 9 -19.25 11.43 14.71
CA GLY A 9 -18.84 10.11 15.13
C GLY A 9 -18.03 9.49 13.99
N GLN A 10 -16.73 9.32 14.19
CA GLN A 10 -15.92 8.45 13.36
C GLN A 10 -16.64 7.10 13.35
N SER A 11 -17.03 6.61 12.16
CA SER A 11 -17.71 5.33 12.08
C SER A 11 -16.81 4.27 12.71
N ILE A 12 -17.37 3.34 13.46
CA ILE A 12 -16.64 2.23 14.10
C ILE A 12 -15.74 1.52 13.06
N GLY A 13 -16.17 1.51 11.80
CA GLY A 13 -15.39 0.98 10.68
C GLY A 13 -14.11 1.76 10.38
N ASP A 14 -14.10 3.09 10.52
CA ASP A 14 -12.91 3.91 10.27
C ASP A 14 -11.92 3.84 11.43
N ALA A 15 -12.42 3.75 12.64
CA ALA A 15 -11.61 3.46 13.82
C ALA A 15 -10.94 2.07 13.70
N LEU A 16 -11.68 1.01 13.40
CA LEU A 16 -11.14 -0.34 13.19
C LEU A 16 -10.08 -0.39 12.09
N LYS A 17 -10.25 0.33 10.99
CA LYS A 17 -9.28 0.39 9.89
C LYS A 17 -8.01 1.15 10.26
N SER A 18 -8.10 2.20 11.06
CA SER A 18 -6.93 2.91 11.59
C SER A 18 -6.14 2.02 12.56
N TRP A 19 -6.82 1.30 13.44
CA TRP A 19 -6.21 0.32 14.34
C TRP A 19 -5.49 -0.79 13.60
N PHE A 20 -6.04 -1.25 12.45
CA PHE A 20 -5.39 -2.26 11.61
C PHE A 20 -4.00 -1.81 11.11
N THR A 21 -3.89 -0.58 10.61
CA THR A 21 -2.60 -0.04 10.14
C THR A 21 -1.57 0.02 11.27
N ILE A 22 -1.98 0.51 12.45
CA ILE A 22 -1.11 0.58 13.63
C ILE A 22 -0.69 -0.82 14.07
N ALA A 23 -1.63 -1.77 14.12
CA ALA A 23 -1.36 -3.16 14.49
C ALA A 23 -0.36 -3.82 13.53
N VAL A 24 -0.50 -3.59 12.22
CA VAL A 24 0.46 -4.09 11.21
C VAL A 24 1.86 -3.55 11.46
N ILE A 25 2.00 -2.25 11.74
CA ILE A 25 3.31 -1.62 12.01
C ILE A 25 3.95 -2.23 13.26
N ILE A 26 3.18 -2.33 14.37
CA ILE A 26 3.67 -2.90 15.62
C ILE A 26 4.06 -4.37 15.44
N LEU A 27 3.21 -5.15 14.78
CA LEU A 27 3.49 -6.58 14.54
C LEU A 27 4.72 -6.76 13.65
N SER A 28 4.86 -5.96 12.58
CA SER A 28 6.03 -5.98 11.71
C SER A 28 7.31 -5.63 12.47
N PHE A 29 7.25 -4.65 13.38
CA PHE A 29 8.38 -4.29 14.22
C PHE A 29 8.77 -5.44 15.18
N LEU A 30 7.81 -6.08 15.82
CA LEU A 30 8.06 -7.22 16.70
C LEU A 30 8.67 -8.40 15.93
N ILE A 31 8.16 -8.71 14.74
CA ILE A 31 8.70 -9.75 13.87
C ILE A 31 10.12 -9.39 13.43
N ALA A 32 10.36 -8.16 12.98
CA ALA A 32 11.69 -7.69 12.59
C ALA A 32 12.70 -7.82 13.75
N LEU A 33 12.30 -7.42 14.94
CA LEU A 33 13.12 -7.50 16.14
C LEU A 33 13.41 -8.95 16.52
N LEU A 34 12.43 -9.84 16.46
CA LEU A 34 12.61 -11.27 16.71
C LEU A 34 13.57 -11.91 15.70
N VAL A 35 13.40 -11.62 14.41
CA VAL A 35 14.30 -12.12 13.35
C VAL A 35 15.71 -11.58 13.56
N TYR A 36 15.85 -10.29 13.83
CA TYR A 36 17.14 -9.66 14.10
C TYR A 36 17.85 -10.30 15.29
N LEU A 37 17.18 -10.43 16.43
CA LEU A 37 17.81 -10.93 17.67
C LEU A 37 18.01 -12.46 17.69
N LYS A 38 17.05 -13.24 17.18
CA LYS A 38 17.06 -14.70 17.31
C LYS A 38 17.65 -15.43 16.11
N ILE A 39 17.48 -14.91 14.91
CA ILE A 39 17.97 -15.53 13.67
C ILE A 39 19.30 -14.92 13.27
N MET A 40 19.37 -13.61 13.08
CA MET A 40 20.58 -12.94 12.63
C MET A 40 21.62 -12.86 13.73
N GLY A 41 21.21 -12.51 14.95
CA GLY A 41 22.07 -12.47 16.15
C GLY A 41 22.34 -13.81 16.80
N ASN A 42 22.06 -14.94 16.13
CA ASN A 42 22.39 -16.27 16.67
C ASN A 42 23.90 -16.47 16.62
N PRO A 43 24.54 -16.86 17.75
CA PRO A 43 26.00 -17.09 17.82
C PRO A 43 26.53 -18.06 16.77
N ILE A 44 25.72 -18.97 16.28
CA ILE A 44 26.10 -19.93 15.22
C ILE A 44 26.52 -19.25 13.91
N ASN A 45 26.09 -17.97 13.71
CA ASN A 45 26.43 -17.17 12.54
C ASN A 45 27.80 -16.47 12.66
N PHE A 46 28.47 -16.59 13.83
CA PHE A 46 29.69 -15.87 14.15
C PHE A 46 30.84 -16.83 14.50
N GLU A 47 32.06 -16.36 14.31
CA GLU A 47 33.27 -17.10 14.70
C GLU A 47 33.29 -17.34 16.22
N GLY A 48 33.56 -18.58 16.64
CA GLY A 48 33.49 -18.97 18.05
C GLY A 48 32.14 -19.53 18.49
N GLY A 49 31.08 -19.38 17.70
CA GLY A 49 29.77 -20.03 17.92
C GLY A 49 29.22 -19.87 19.34
N ALA A 50 28.84 -21.01 19.96
CA ALA A 50 28.28 -21.03 21.31
C ALA A 50 29.28 -20.58 22.42
N ASP A 51 30.58 -20.61 22.17
CA ASP A 51 31.59 -20.18 23.13
C ASP A 51 31.55 -18.66 23.36
N LEU A 52 31.04 -17.90 22.43
CA LEU A 52 30.81 -16.43 22.59
C LEU A 52 29.87 -16.12 23.75
N ILE A 53 28.81 -16.91 23.90
CA ILE A 53 27.87 -16.78 25.02
C ILE A 53 28.51 -17.28 26.33
N LYS A 54 29.15 -18.44 26.27
CA LYS A 54 29.78 -19.06 27.42
C LYS A 54 30.84 -18.15 28.05
N ASN A 55 31.62 -17.48 27.19
CA ASN A 55 32.66 -16.56 27.61
C ASN A 55 32.16 -15.10 27.81
N LYS A 56 30.84 -14.87 27.70
CA LYS A 56 30.18 -13.53 27.82
C LYS A 56 30.84 -12.47 26.95
N VAL A 57 31.25 -12.85 25.74
CA VAL A 57 31.82 -11.88 24.77
C VAL A 57 30.73 -10.93 24.30
N PRO A 58 30.92 -9.60 24.40
CA PRO A 58 29.95 -8.64 23.92
C PRO A 58 29.70 -8.78 22.40
N SER A 59 28.46 -8.61 21.95
CA SER A 59 28.04 -8.82 20.54
C SER A 59 28.70 -7.88 19.54
N ASP A 60 29.17 -6.72 19.97
CA ASP A 60 29.96 -5.78 19.19
C ASP A 60 31.31 -6.37 18.73
N LYS A 61 31.87 -7.30 19.52
CA LYS A 61 33.11 -8.00 19.23
C LYS A 61 32.97 -9.31 18.46
N TRP A 62 31.75 -9.71 18.10
CA TRP A 62 31.51 -10.94 17.33
C TRP A 62 31.91 -10.72 15.87
N HIS A 63 32.64 -11.65 15.29
CA HIS A 63 33.06 -11.65 13.89
C HIS A 63 32.11 -12.51 13.07
N PRO A 64 31.49 -11.98 12.00
CA PRO A 64 30.69 -12.78 11.09
C PRO A 64 31.50 -13.91 10.47
N LEU A 65 30.93 -15.10 10.40
CA LEU A 65 31.54 -16.18 9.61
C LEU A 65 31.68 -15.75 8.15
N PRO A 66 32.79 -16.06 7.47
CA PRO A 66 32.99 -15.71 6.07
C PRO A 66 31.81 -16.18 5.20
N GLY A 67 31.22 -15.27 4.45
CA GLY A 67 30.06 -15.56 3.59
C GLY A 67 28.70 -15.65 4.28
N ASN A 68 28.61 -15.47 5.59
CA ASN A 68 27.34 -15.47 6.32
C ASN A 68 26.68 -14.09 6.25
N TYR A 69 25.75 -13.91 5.28
CA TYR A 69 25.03 -12.67 5.10
C TYR A 69 24.14 -12.27 6.29
N LEU A 70 23.60 -13.24 7.05
CA LEU A 70 22.76 -12.93 8.23
C LEU A 70 23.58 -12.25 9.33
N ALA A 71 24.81 -12.75 9.59
CA ALA A 71 25.71 -12.12 10.53
C ALA A 71 26.19 -10.75 10.06
N MET A 72 26.45 -10.60 8.76
CA MET A 72 26.80 -9.29 8.17
C MET A 72 25.68 -8.28 8.37
N VAL A 73 24.43 -8.66 8.09
CA VAL A 73 23.27 -7.79 8.28
C VAL A 73 23.05 -7.47 9.78
N TYR A 74 23.26 -8.42 10.67
CA TYR A 74 23.21 -8.15 12.13
C TYR A 74 24.18 -7.04 12.54
N LYS A 75 25.38 -6.98 11.93
CA LYS A 75 26.36 -5.93 12.15
C LYS A 75 25.92 -4.55 11.64
N GLY A 76 24.87 -4.46 10.87
CA GLY A 76 24.24 -3.18 10.50
C GLY A 76 23.58 -2.42 11.68
N GLY A 77 23.60 -2.99 12.90
CA GLY A 77 23.24 -2.34 14.14
C GLY A 77 21.73 -2.13 14.33
N LEU A 78 21.38 -1.19 15.21
CA LEU A 78 19.98 -0.94 15.63
C LEU A 78 19.06 -0.38 14.52
N ILE A 79 19.63 0.12 13.43
CA ILE A 79 18.83 0.64 12.30
C ILE A 79 18.27 -0.51 11.46
N VAL A 80 18.91 -1.69 11.44
CA VAL A 80 18.46 -2.83 10.66
C VAL A 80 17.04 -3.30 11.04
N PRO A 81 16.69 -3.53 12.32
CA PRO A 81 15.31 -3.87 12.67
C PRO A 81 14.27 -2.85 12.18
N LEU A 82 14.62 -1.57 12.18
CA LEU A 82 13.75 -0.50 11.68
C LEU A 82 13.57 -0.61 10.16
N LEU A 83 14.64 -0.80 9.40
CA LEU A 83 14.61 -1.01 7.95
C LEU A 83 13.85 -2.30 7.58
N MET A 84 14.06 -3.38 8.33
CA MET A 84 13.29 -4.63 8.17
C MET A 84 11.80 -4.40 8.41
N THR A 85 11.44 -3.60 9.42
CA THR A 85 10.05 -3.24 9.68
C THR A 85 9.44 -2.53 8.49
N VAL A 86 10.14 -1.54 7.94
CA VAL A 86 9.69 -0.78 6.76
C VAL A 86 9.46 -1.72 5.57
N LEU A 87 10.36 -2.68 5.33
CA LEU A 87 10.20 -3.69 4.27
C LEU A 87 9.01 -4.62 4.53
N LEU A 88 8.80 -5.10 5.76
CA LEU A 88 7.65 -5.95 6.10
C LEU A 88 6.34 -5.21 5.91
N VAL A 89 6.26 -3.94 6.33
CA VAL A 89 5.10 -3.08 6.12
C VAL A 89 4.85 -2.88 4.61
N LEU A 90 5.90 -2.62 3.83
CA LEU A 90 5.81 -2.50 2.36
C LEU A 90 5.18 -3.73 1.73
N PHE A 91 5.69 -4.93 2.03
CA PHE A 91 5.15 -6.18 1.49
C PHE A 91 3.70 -6.42 1.93
N THR A 92 3.40 -6.18 3.20
CA THR A 92 2.04 -6.36 3.74
C THR A 92 1.03 -5.47 3.02
N PHE A 93 1.34 -4.17 2.86
CA PHE A 93 0.44 -3.25 2.17
C PHE A 93 0.42 -3.46 0.65
N SER A 94 1.51 -3.93 0.04
CA SER A 94 1.51 -4.32 -1.36
C SER A 94 0.56 -5.50 -1.62
N ILE A 95 0.61 -6.53 -0.78
CA ILE A 95 -0.31 -7.67 -0.90
C ILE A 95 -1.76 -7.23 -0.64
N GLU A 96 -1.97 -6.42 0.38
CA GLU A 96 -3.31 -5.89 0.70
C GLU A 96 -3.90 -5.08 -0.47
N ARG A 97 -3.08 -4.21 -1.11
CA ARG A 97 -3.51 -3.45 -2.29
C ARG A 97 -3.83 -4.37 -3.47
N GLY A 98 -2.97 -5.34 -3.74
CA GLY A 98 -3.22 -6.33 -4.80
C GLY A 98 -4.57 -7.04 -4.62
N ILE A 99 -4.87 -7.50 -3.41
CA ILE A 99 -6.13 -8.16 -3.08
C ILE A 99 -7.31 -7.19 -3.21
N THR A 100 -7.17 -5.95 -2.75
CA THR A 100 -8.24 -4.94 -2.78
C THR A 100 -8.59 -4.56 -4.22
N ILE A 101 -7.59 -4.28 -5.08
CA ILE A 101 -7.81 -3.94 -6.48
C ILE A 101 -8.38 -5.14 -7.26
N ALA A 102 -7.90 -6.35 -6.98
CA ALA A 102 -8.43 -7.57 -7.59
C ALA A 102 -9.92 -7.77 -7.24
N ARG A 103 -10.30 -7.52 -5.97
CA ARG A 103 -11.71 -7.59 -5.53
C ARG A 103 -12.57 -6.49 -6.13
N ALA A 104 -12.03 -5.28 -6.29
CA ALA A 104 -12.72 -4.15 -6.92
C ALA A 104 -13.03 -4.41 -8.40
N SER A 105 -12.19 -5.17 -9.09
CA SER A 105 -12.43 -5.61 -10.46
C SER A 105 -13.61 -6.59 -10.60
N GLY A 106 -14.06 -7.21 -9.50
CA GLY A 106 -15.19 -8.13 -9.49
C GLY A 106 -14.88 -9.49 -10.11
N LYS A 107 -15.91 -10.15 -10.65
CA LYS A 107 -15.83 -11.49 -11.22
C LYS A 107 -15.70 -11.43 -12.76
N GLY A 108 -14.55 -11.85 -13.28
CA GLY A 108 -14.35 -11.92 -14.73
C GLY A 108 -13.57 -10.73 -15.31
N LYS A 109 -13.50 -10.68 -16.65
CA LYS A 109 -12.74 -9.64 -17.36
C LYS A 109 -13.57 -8.36 -17.49
N LEU A 110 -13.09 -7.25 -16.90
CA LEU A 110 -13.76 -5.94 -16.95
C LEU A 110 -14.12 -5.49 -18.37
N ASN A 111 -13.22 -5.66 -19.34
CA ASN A 111 -13.48 -5.25 -20.72
C ASN A 111 -14.66 -6.00 -21.34
N VAL A 112 -14.84 -7.29 -21.00
CA VAL A 112 -15.99 -8.09 -21.46
C VAL A 112 -17.27 -7.61 -20.79
N PHE A 113 -17.20 -7.30 -19.50
CA PHE A 113 -18.33 -6.75 -18.77
C PHE A 113 -18.80 -5.41 -19.33
N VAL A 114 -17.88 -4.45 -19.55
CA VAL A 114 -18.21 -3.13 -20.14
C VAL A 114 -18.85 -3.30 -21.51
N LYS A 115 -18.28 -4.15 -22.38
CA LYS A 115 -18.84 -4.40 -23.71
C LYS A 115 -20.25 -5.03 -23.66
N ASN A 116 -20.46 -5.98 -22.76
CA ASN A 116 -21.79 -6.58 -22.56
C ASN A 116 -22.79 -5.55 -22.05
N LEU A 117 -22.36 -4.68 -21.13
CA LEU A 117 -23.18 -3.60 -20.62
C LEU A 117 -23.62 -2.65 -21.73
N GLN A 118 -22.67 -2.20 -22.57
CA GLN A 118 -22.96 -1.37 -23.75
C GLN A 118 -23.98 -2.04 -24.69
N ASN A 119 -23.84 -3.35 -24.91
CA ASN A 119 -24.80 -4.10 -25.73
C ASN A 119 -26.21 -4.15 -25.11
N TYR A 120 -26.32 -4.33 -23.79
CA TYR A 120 -27.61 -4.30 -23.09
C TYR A 120 -28.26 -2.92 -23.20
N LEU A 121 -27.47 -1.85 -23.01
CA LEU A 121 -27.94 -0.46 -23.12
C LEU A 121 -28.43 -0.13 -24.55
N ALA A 122 -27.66 -0.54 -25.55
CA ALA A 122 -28.04 -0.32 -26.96
C ALA A 122 -29.35 -1.00 -27.36
N ASN A 123 -29.72 -2.09 -26.67
CA ASN A 123 -30.97 -2.85 -26.91
C ASN A 123 -32.08 -2.56 -25.89
N ASP A 124 -31.95 -1.49 -25.07
CA ASP A 124 -32.88 -1.09 -24.01
C ASP A 124 -33.20 -2.20 -22.97
N LYS A 125 -32.21 -3.11 -22.75
CA LYS A 125 -32.33 -4.21 -21.80
C LYS A 125 -31.79 -3.81 -20.42
N ILE A 126 -32.45 -2.86 -19.77
CA ILE A 126 -31.96 -2.27 -18.49
C ILE A 126 -31.93 -3.30 -17.36
N GLU A 127 -32.95 -4.16 -17.26
CA GLU A 127 -33.00 -5.19 -16.20
C GLU A 127 -31.91 -6.24 -16.38
N ASP A 128 -31.57 -6.64 -17.62
CA ASP A 128 -30.46 -7.54 -17.91
C ASP A 128 -29.11 -6.87 -17.58
N ALA A 129 -28.98 -5.57 -17.82
CA ALA A 129 -27.79 -4.78 -17.44
C ALA A 129 -27.62 -4.73 -15.91
N ILE A 130 -28.70 -4.51 -15.14
CA ILE A 130 -28.66 -4.53 -13.66
C ILE A 130 -28.30 -5.95 -13.17
N ALA A 131 -28.88 -7.00 -13.72
CA ALA A 131 -28.56 -8.37 -13.38
C ALA A 131 -27.10 -8.73 -13.69
N ALA A 132 -26.55 -8.20 -14.79
CA ALA A 132 -25.14 -8.36 -15.13
C ALA A 132 -24.22 -7.67 -14.12
N CYS A 133 -24.59 -6.49 -13.58
CA CYS A 133 -23.87 -5.82 -12.50
C CYS A 133 -23.87 -6.67 -11.21
N ASP A 134 -25.00 -7.25 -10.85
CA ASP A 134 -25.10 -8.11 -9.66
C ASP A 134 -24.26 -9.38 -9.77
N LYS A 135 -24.09 -9.89 -10.97
CA LYS A 135 -23.24 -11.07 -11.26
C LYS A 135 -21.75 -10.70 -11.26
N GLN A 136 -21.39 -9.56 -11.84
CA GLN A 136 -20.01 -9.07 -11.96
C GLN A 136 -19.43 -8.72 -10.59
N LYS A 137 -20.18 -8.00 -9.77
CA LYS A 137 -19.73 -7.44 -8.47
C LYS A 137 -18.51 -6.51 -8.64
N GLY A 138 -18.06 -5.91 -7.52
CA GLY A 138 -16.93 -4.97 -7.52
C GLY A 138 -17.34 -3.53 -7.82
N SER A 139 -16.38 -2.62 -7.70
CA SER A 139 -16.65 -1.17 -7.70
C SER A 139 -17.25 -0.66 -9.02
N LEU A 140 -16.74 -1.11 -10.16
CA LEU A 140 -17.34 -0.74 -11.45
C LEU A 140 -18.80 -1.18 -11.56
N ALA A 141 -19.11 -2.41 -11.15
CA ALA A 141 -20.47 -2.92 -11.18
C ALA A 141 -21.39 -2.15 -10.21
N ASN A 142 -20.90 -1.74 -9.05
CA ASN A 142 -21.64 -0.93 -8.08
C ASN A 142 -22.00 0.44 -8.65
N VAL A 143 -21.02 1.15 -9.24
CA VAL A 143 -21.22 2.45 -9.88
C VAL A 143 -22.21 2.34 -11.04
N MET A 144 -22.03 1.36 -11.92
CA MET A 144 -22.92 1.14 -13.05
C MET A 144 -24.34 0.78 -12.61
N LYS A 145 -24.47 -0.03 -11.56
CA LYS A 145 -25.78 -0.38 -10.99
C LYS A 145 -26.51 0.83 -10.41
N ALA A 146 -25.80 1.72 -9.71
CA ALA A 146 -26.38 2.96 -9.21
C ALA A 146 -26.94 3.82 -10.37
N GLY A 147 -26.12 4.04 -11.40
CA GLY A 147 -26.53 4.75 -12.60
C GLY A 147 -27.72 4.11 -13.32
N LEU A 148 -27.74 2.76 -13.47
CA LEU A 148 -28.84 2.03 -14.11
C LEU A 148 -30.15 2.11 -13.30
N LEU A 149 -30.08 2.04 -11.99
CA LEU A 149 -31.24 2.22 -11.13
C LEU A 149 -31.81 3.64 -11.24
N ARG A 150 -30.93 4.63 -11.31
CA ARG A 150 -31.35 6.03 -11.56
C ARG A 150 -31.94 6.20 -12.94
N TYR A 151 -31.32 5.63 -13.96
CA TYR A 151 -31.82 5.58 -15.34
C TYR A 151 -33.26 5.08 -15.37
N ARG A 152 -33.55 3.90 -14.78
CA ARG A 152 -34.89 3.30 -14.71
C ARG A 152 -35.91 4.19 -14.03
N THR A 153 -35.51 4.94 -13.01
CA THR A 153 -36.39 5.86 -12.29
C THR A 153 -36.69 7.10 -13.15
N LEU A 154 -35.68 7.67 -13.77
CA LEU A 154 -35.82 8.86 -14.61
C LEU A 154 -36.64 8.59 -15.89
N GLN A 155 -36.54 7.42 -16.47
CA GLN A 155 -37.34 7.02 -17.65
C GLN A 155 -38.86 7.07 -17.36
N LYS A 156 -39.26 6.77 -16.12
CA LYS A 156 -40.67 6.80 -15.69
C LYS A 156 -41.15 8.18 -15.21
N ASP A 157 -40.25 9.13 -15.01
CA ASP A 157 -40.58 10.44 -14.48
C ASP A 157 -40.99 11.40 -15.63
N ALA A 158 -42.25 11.76 -15.66
CA ALA A 158 -42.79 12.69 -16.64
C ALA A 158 -42.67 14.15 -16.22
N THR A 159 -42.15 14.45 -15.01
CA THR A 159 -42.09 15.85 -14.49
C THR A 159 -40.83 16.60 -14.89
N LEU A 160 -39.74 15.84 -15.23
CA LEU A 160 -38.45 16.38 -15.58
C LEU A 160 -38.28 16.52 -17.10
N SER A 161 -37.64 17.61 -17.54
CA SER A 161 -37.25 17.76 -18.94
C SER A 161 -36.09 16.77 -19.28
N LYS A 162 -35.90 16.49 -20.57
CA LYS A 162 -34.81 15.63 -21.06
C LYS A 162 -33.45 16.07 -20.49
N ASP A 163 -33.12 17.34 -20.56
CA ASP A 163 -31.85 17.88 -20.08
C ASP A 163 -31.69 17.71 -18.55
N GLN A 164 -32.77 17.90 -17.80
CA GLN A 164 -32.78 17.68 -16.35
C GLN A 164 -32.57 16.20 -15.99
N LYS A 165 -33.15 15.28 -16.75
CA LYS A 165 -32.94 13.84 -16.55
C LYS A 165 -31.50 13.44 -16.84
N ILE A 166 -30.91 13.91 -17.94
CA ILE A 166 -29.51 13.67 -18.30
C ILE A 166 -28.58 14.20 -17.20
N LEU A 167 -28.79 15.41 -16.74
CA LEU A 167 -27.99 16.00 -15.67
C LEU A 167 -28.12 15.21 -14.36
N ALA A 168 -29.33 14.77 -14.01
CA ALA A 168 -29.57 13.97 -12.82
C ALA A 168 -28.88 12.59 -12.90
N LEU A 169 -28.81 11.99 -14.09
CA LEU A 169 -28.11 10.73 -14.30
C LEU A 169 -26.58 10.91 -14.22
N GLN A 170 -26.04 11.97 -14.80
CA GLN A 170 -24.63 12.31 -14.71
C GLN A 170 -24.21 12.53 -13.26
N LYS A 171 -25.00 13.29 -12.51
CA LYS A 171 -24.74 13.55 -11.09
C LYS A 171 -24.75 12.27 -10.24
N GLU A 172 -25.71 11.39 -10.45
CA GLU A 172 -25.76 10.09 -9.76
C GLU A 172 -24.51 9.27 -10.03
N PHE A 173 -24.04 9.27 -11.30
CA PHE A 173 -22.85 8.55 -11.69
C PHE A 173 -21.57 9.14 -11.05
N GLU A 174 -21.45 10.47 -11.03
CA GLU A 174 -20.33 11.17 -10.36
C GLU A 174 -20.33 10.90 -8.86
N GLU A 175 -21.48 10.96 -8.20
CA GLU A 175 -21.61 10.66 -6.77
C GLU A 175 -21.25 9.21 -6.45
N ALA A 176 -21.75 8.24 -7.23
CA ALA A 176 -21.42 6.84 -7.06
C ALA A 176 -19.90 6.57 -7.27
N THR A 177 -19.31 7.20 -8.27
CA THR A 177 -17.86 7.11 -8.54
C THR A 177 -17.05 7.71 -7.39
N ALA A 178 -17.44 8.89 -6.90
CA ALA A 178 -16.78 9.58 -5.79
C ALA A 178 -16.82 8.76 -4.48
N LEU A 179 -17.79 7.88 -4.29
CA LEU A 179 -17.87 6.98 -3.14
C LEU A 179 -16.97 5.75 -3.27
N GLU A 180 -16.79 5.22 -4.49
CA GLU A 180 -16.01 3.99 -4.74
C GLU A 180 -14.49 4.24 -4.88
N LEU A 181 -14.07 5.33 -5.55
CA LEU A 181 -12.66 5.60 -5.84
C LEU A 181 -11.76 5.76 -4.60
N PRO A 182 -12.18 6.43 -3.51
CA PRO A 182 -11.33 6.58 -2.33
C PRO A 182 -10.96 5.24 -1.67
N MET A 183 -11.79 4.21 -1.83
CA MET A 183 -11.48 2.87 -1.32
C MET A 183 -10.31 2.22 -2.08
N LEU A 184 -10.13 2.54 -3.36
CA LEU A 184 -9.07 2.01 -4.20
C LEU A 184 -7.73 2.70 -3.91
N SER A 185 -7.70 4.01 -3.73
CA SER A 185 -6.47 4.80 -3.51
C SER A 185 -6.00 4.84 -2.05
N ARG A 186 -6.80 4.40 -1.11
CA ARG A 186 -6.65 4.64 0.32
C ARG A 186 -5.25 4.38 0.88
N ASN A 187 -4.69 3.20 0.74
CA ASN A 187 -3.40 2.83 1.35
C ASN A 187 -2.19 3.02 0.40
N LEU A 188 -2.38 3.60 -0.79
CA LEU A 188 -1.27 3.91 -1.69
C LEU A 188 -0.29 4.92 -1.08
N VAL A 189 -0.81 5.85 -0.27
CA VAL A 189 0.02 6.83 0.45
C VAL A 189 1.05 6.14 1.34
N ILE A 190 0.74 4.98 1.91
CA ILE A 190 1.70 4.22 2.74
C ILE A 190 2.87 3.74 1.88
N LEU A 191 2.61 3.23 0.67
CA LEU A 191 3.68 2.77 -0.24
C LEU A 191 4.59 3.92 -0.67
N SER A 192 4.02 5.08 -1.03
CA SER A 192 4.81 6.26 -1.39
C SER A 192 5.60 6.82 -0.21
N THR A 193 5.02 6.79 0.99
CA THR A 193 5.70 7.20 2.22
C THR A 193 6.88 6.29 2.51
N ILE A 194 6.70 4.97 2.41
CA ILE A 194 7.77 3.98 2.60
C ILE A 194 8.89 4.19 1.57
N ALA A 195 8.55 4.45 0.31
CA ALA A 195 9.52 4.76 -0.73
C ALA A 195 10.44 5.93 -0.34
N SER A 196 9.89 6.96 0.29
CA SER A 196 10.65 8.13 0.72
C SER A 196 11.42 7.90 2.04
N ILE A 197 10.74 7.32 3.04
CA ILE A 197 11.31 7.13 4.39
C ILE A 197 12.43 6.09 4.38
N SER A 198 12.32 5.04 3.56
CA SER A 198 13.29 3.94 3.55
C SER A 198 14.70 4.41 3.26
N VAL A 199 14.88 5.25 2.23
CA VAL A 199 16.20 5.80 1.88
C VAL A 199 16.71 6.75 2.97
N LEU A 200 15.83 7.54 3.59
CA LEU A 200 16.23 8.47 4.66
C LEU A 200 16.70 7.72 5.91
N ILE A 201 16.03 6.61 6.28
CA ILE A 201 16.46 5.75 7.39
C ILE A 201 17.80 5.08 7.04
N GLY A 202 17.97 4.61 5.80
CA GLY A 202 19.23 4.05 5.33
C GLY A 202 20.38 5.06 5.42
N LEU A 203 20.14 6.30 5.01
CA LEU A 203 21.11 7.39 5.10
C LEU A 203 21.44 7.74 6.55
N LEU A 204 20.42 7.77 7.44
CA LEU A 204 20.66 7.94 8.87
C LEU A 204 21.57 6.83 9.41
N GLY A 205 21.36 5.59 8.98
CA GLY A 205 22.23 4.46 9.31
C GLY A 205 23.67 4.66 8.86
N THR A 206 23.89 5.26 7.67
CA THR A 206 25.24 5.61 7.22
C THR A 206 25.91 6.61 8.15
N VAL A 207 25.20 7.69 8.50
CA VAL A 207 25.74 8.74 9.39
C VAL A 207 26.13 8.14 10.74
N LEU A 208 25.26 7.32 11.35
CA LEU A 208 25.53 6.68 12.64
C LEU A 208 26.69 5.68 12.57
N GLY A 209 26.77 4.89 11.51
CA GLY A 209 27.85 3.93 11.27
C GLY A 209 29.20 4.65 11.12
N MET A 210 29.25 5.74 10.35
CA MET A 210 30.45 6.54 10.16
C MET A 210 30.89 7.28 11.44
N ILE A 211 29.94 7.80 12.23
CA ILE A 211 30.27 8.39 13.55
C ILE A 211 30.97 7.36 14.44
N ARG A 212 30.50 6.12 14.48
CA ARG A 212 31.16 5.04 15.24
C ARG A 212 32.53 4.69 14.70
N ALA A 213 32.65 4.60 13.35
CA ALA A 213 33.90 4.31 12.68
C ALA A 213 34.99 5.34 13.01
N PHE A 214 34.67 6.63 12.90
CA PHE A 214 35.62 7.70 13.25
C PHE A 214 35.85 7.83 14.75
N GLY A 215 34.83 7.53 15.58
CA GLY A 215 34.98 7.48 17.02
C GLY A 215 36.01 6.42 17.47
N ALA A 216 36.04 5.27 16.81
CA ALA A 216 37.03 4.22 17.07
C ALA A 216 38.45 4.64 16.64
N LEU A 217 38.58 5.44 15.58
CA LEU A 217 39.86 5.95 15.11
C LEU A 217 40.42 7.06 16.04
N ALA A 218 39.55 7.83 16.68
CA ALA A 218 39.92 8.96 17.52
C ALA A 218 40.40 8.55 18.94
N GLN A 219 40.30 7.30 19.34
CA GLN A 219 40.78 6.83 20.65
C GLN A 219 42.32 6.84 20.70
N ALA A 220 42.82 7.51 21.75
CA ALA A 220 44.26 7.72 21.90
C ALA A 220 45.02 6.41 22.19
N GLY A 221 46.04 6.13 21.39
CA GLY A 221 47.00 5.06 21.64
C GLY A 221 47.18 4.04 20.54
N ALA A 222 46.13 3.47 19.97
CA ALA A 222 46.18 2.61 18.79
C ALA A 222 44.81 2.65 18.06
N PRO A 223 44.80 3.02 16.76
CA PRO A 223 43.58 2.99 15.99
C PRO A 223 43.03 1.56 15.93
N ASP A 224 41.76 1.37 16.31
CA ASP A 224 41.08 0.08 16.17
C ASP A 224 40.58 -0.08 14.73
N ALA A 225 41.43 -0.65 13.87
CA ALA A 225 41.11 -0.90 12.46
C ALA A 225 39.88 -1.81 12.30
N LEU A 226 39.63 -2.70 13.27
CA LEU A 226 38.50 -3.60 13.22
C LEU A 226 37.19 -2.87 13.53
N ALA A 227 37.16 -2.04 14.55
CA ALA A 227 36.01 -1.20 14.87
C ALA A 227 35.72 -0.20 13.74
N LEU A 228 36.74 0.36 13.10
CA LEU A 228 36.60 1.18 11.89
C LEU A 228 35.91 0.41 10.75
N ALA A 229 36.44 -0.76 10.40
CA ALA A 229 35.86 -1.62 9.36
C ALA A 229 34.41 -2.04 9.65
N THR A 230 34.11 -2.33 10.92
CA THR A 230 32.76 -2.67 11.37
C THR A 230 31.79 -1.49 11.19
N GLY A 231 32.17 -0.28 11.59
CA GLY A 231 31.35 0.91 11.43
C GLY A 231 31.07 1.27 9.95
N ILE A 232 32.07 1.12 9.09
CA ILE A 232 31.89 1.29 7.64
C ILE A 232 30.94 0.22 7.08
N SER A 233 31.10 -1.04 7.45
CA SER A 233 30.22 -2.14 7.03
C SER A 233 28.79 -1.89 7.47
N GLU A 234 28.57 -1.46 8.72
CA GLU A 234 27.25 -1.08 9.25
C GLU A 234 26.62 0.01 8.38
N ALA A 235 27.35 1.06 8.05
CA ALA A 235 26.88 2.14 7.21
C ALA A 235 26.41 1.64 5.83
N LEU A 236 27.21 0.83 5.16
CA LEU A 236 26.93 0.32 3.82
C LEU A 236 25.70 -0.60 3.80
N ILE A 237 25.55 -1.47 4.79
CA ILE A 237 24.41 -2.39 4.92
C ILE A 237 23.11 -1.59 5.08
N ASN A 238 23.10 -0.59 5.96
CA ASN A 238 21.92 0.24 6.18
C ASN A 238 21.49 0.97 4.91
N THR A 239 22.46 1.51 4.15
CA THR A 239 22.16 2.17 2.88
C THR A 239 21.61 1.20 1.85
N ALA A 240 22.20 0.01 1.72
CA ALA A 240 21.71 -1.01 0.79
C ALA A 240 20.26 -1.40 1.07
N PHE A 241 19.89 -1.63 2.34
CA PHE A 241 18.51 -1.89 2.75
C PHE A 241 17.58 -0.69 2.49
N GLY A 242 18.04 0.52 2.79
CA GLY A 242 17.29 1.75 2.57
C GLY A 242 16.94 1.97 1.09
N ILE A 243 17.94 1.82 0.21
CA ILE A 243 17.75 1.93 -1.25
C ILE A 243 16.82 0.82 -1.77
N THR A 244 17.00 -0.42 -1.31
CA THR A 244 16.16 -1.55 -1.71
C THR A 244 14.69 -1.30 -1.34
N GLY A 245 14.43 -0.84 -0.12
CA GLY A 245 13.07 -0.52 0.32
C GLY A 245 12.43 0.62 -0.48
N SER A 246 13.21 1.67 -0.80
CA SER A 246 12.76 2.77 -1.63
C SER A 246 12.43 2.32 -3.06
N LEU A 247 13.33 1.56 -3.68
CA LEU A 247 13.13 1.02 -5.03
C LEU A 247 11.84 0.21 -5.14
N LEU A 248 11.66 -0.75 -4.22
CA LEU A 248 10.47 -1.59 -4.20
C LEU A 248 9.21 -0.77 -3.91
N GLY A 249 9.28 0.22 -3.01
CA GLY A 249 8.18 1.13 -2.69
C GLY A 249 7.70 1.93 -3.89
N ILE A 250 8.65 2.53 -4.65
CA ILE A 250 8.34 3.28 -5.87
C ILE A 250 7.71 2.37 -6.93
N VAL A 251 8.27 1.20 -7.17
CA VAL A 251 7.76 0.25 -8.17
C VAL A 251 6.34 -0.19 -7.82
N MET A 252 6.09 -0.59 -6.57
CA MET A 252 4.77 -1.03 -6.12
C MET A 252 3.74 0.11 -6.14
N TYR A 253 4.12 1.31 -5.70
CA TYR A 253 3.25 2.47 -5.77
C TYR A 253 2.81 2.78 -7.21
N ASN A 254 3.76 2.89 -8.14
CA ASN A 254 3.47 3.18 -9.54
C ASN A 254 2.64 2.07 -10.20
N PHE A 255 2.93 0.81 -9.90
CA PHE A 255 2.17 -0.32 -10.41
C PHE A 255 0.69 -0.23 -9.99
N TYR A 256 0.40 -0.03 -8.70
CA TYR A 256 -0.97 0.05 -8.22
C TYR A 256 -1.67 1.36 -8.62
N SER A 257 -0.96 2.49 -8.69
CA SER A 257 -1.51 3.74 -9.20
C SER A 257 -2.00 3.58 -10.62
N THR A 258 -1.17 3.04 -11.51
CA THR A 258 -1.55 2.76 -12.91
C THR A 258 -2.75 1.82 -13.02
N GLN A 259 -2.84 0.82 -12.15
CA GLN A 259 -3.99 -0.08 -12.11
C GLN A 259 -5.28 0.66 -11.74
N ILE A 260 -5.22 1.55 -10.76
CA ILE A 260 -6.37 2.35 -10.32
C ILE A 260 -6.77 3.35 -11.39
N ASP A 261 -5.82 4.03 -12.04
CA ASP A 261 -6.08 4.97 -13.13
C ASP A 261 -6.77 4.27 -14.30
N SER A 262 -6.29 3.08 -14.69
CA SER A 262 -6.93 2.25 -15.72
C SER A 262 -8.35 1.81 -15.32
N PHE A 263 -8.56 1.57 -14.03
CA PHE A 263 -9.88 1.20 -13.50
C PHE A 263 -10.85 2.39 -13.53
N THR A 264 -10.39 3.58 -13.12
CA THR A 264 -11.16 4.82 -13.17
C THR A 264 -11.57 5.15 -14.60
N TYR A 265 -10.63 5.06 -15.54
CA TYR A 265 -10.92 5.26 -16.96
C TYR A 265 -12.08 4.36 -17.47
N LYS A 266 -12.10 3.08 -17.05
CA LYS A 266 -13.19 2.16 -17.44
C LYS A 266 -14.53 2.51 -16.80
N ILE A 267 -14.51 3.05 -15.59
CA ILE A 267 -15.73 3.57 -14.94
C ILE A 267 -16.28 4.73 -15.76
N ASP A 268 -15.43 5.69 -16.13
CA ASP A 268 -15.82 6.89 -16.88
C ASP A 268 -16.32 6.52 -18.27
N GLU A 269 -15.63 5.62 -18.99
CA GLU A 269 -16.04 5.11 -20.31
C GLU A 269 -17.43 4.46 -20.25
N ALA A 270 -17.66 3.60 -19.26
CA ALA A 270 -18.94 2.93 -19.08
C ALA A 270 -20.06 3.89 -18.71
N GLY A 271 -19.76 4.88 -17.84
CA GLY A 271 -20.70 5.91 -17.44
C GLY A 271 -21.09 6.83 -18.60
N PHE A 272 -20.13 7.26 -19.39
CA PHE A 272 -20.38 8.04 -20.59
C PHE A 272 -21.29 7.30 -21.57
N SER A 273 -21.03 6.00 -21.80
CA SER A 273 -21.87 5.15 -22.65
C SER A 273 -23.30 5.04 -22.11
N LEU A 274 -23.47 4.94 -20.77
CA LEU A 274 -24.78 4.92 -20.15
C LEU A 274 -25.56 6.19 -20.39
N VAL A 275 -24.93 7.34 -20.16
CA VAL A 275 -25.56 8.67 -20.34
C VAL A 275 -25.92 8.91 -21.81
N GLN A 276 -25.04 8.55 -22.75
CA GLN A 276 -25.33 8.64 -24.19
C GLN A 276 -26.53 7.77 -24.61
N SER A 277 -26.58 6.52 -24.13
CA SER A 277 -27.70 5.62 -24.42
C SER A 277 -29.02 6.17 -23.90
N PHE A 278 -29.01 6.75 -22.68
CA PHE A 278 -30.17 7.44 -22.12
C PHE A 278 -30.61 8.62 -22.98
N ALA A 279 -29.67 9.51 -23.35
CA ALA A 279 -29.96 10.68 -24.16
C ALA A 279 -30.53 10.33 -25.57
N ALA A 280 -30.13 9.20 -26.13
CA ALA A 280 -30.61 8.71 -27.43
C ALA A 280 -32.03 8.13 -27.37
N GLN A 281 -32.42 7.53 -26.24
CA GLN A 281 -33.74 6.89 -26.07
C GLN A 281 -34.81 7.83 -25.54
N GLU A 282 -34.42 8.86 -24.80
CA GLU A 282 -35.33 9.90 -24.30
C GLU A 282 -35.70 10.84 -25.48
N LYS A 283 -36.96 10.74 -25.94
CA LYS A 283 -37.50 11.57 -27.04
C LYS A 283 -38.06 12.88 -26.55
#